data_dddb96e4e7da9366db03782a726d7ae4
#
_entry.id   dddb96e4e7da9366db03782a726d7ae4
#
_cell.length_a   1.000
_cell.length_b   1.000
_cell.length_c   1.000
_cell.angle_alpha   90.00
_cell.angle_beta   90.00
_cell.angle_gamma   90.00
#
_symmetry.space_group_name_H-M   'P 1'
#
loop_
_entity.id
_entity.type
_entity.pdbx_description
1 polymer ?
#
loop_
_entity_poly.entity_id
_entity_poly.type
_entity_poly.pdbx_seq_one_letter_code
_entity_poly.pdbx_strand_id
1 'polypeptide(L)'
;YDAAIASFMGRRTGEAFPDVFRLGYVNAADLRYGENPHQHAALYRDPSSTGPTIPAAEQLHGKPLSYNNIADAAAALEIVKTLRRVDNRAGAAVVKHTNPCGAAVGDDISSAVRLALAGDPLAAYGGILAVNTTIDAAAATEICGENAFLEVVVAPHFDDDARTTLESRWKNVRLLAVGDRKPSTGRKVEHRSVPGGMLVQDRDMRLTPSQDWTHAAGPAPTPETLGIATVAVHSTADEDAM
;
A
#
# COMPACT_ATOMS: atom_id res chain seq x y z
N TYR A 1 8.74 -2.64 -28.96
CA TYR A 1 7.95 -1.97 -30.00
C TYR A 1 6.63 -2.73 -30.20
N ASP A 2 6.66 -4.01 -30.58
CA ASP A 2 5.48 -4.83 -30.88
C ASP A 2 4.51 -4.99 -29.69
N ALA A 3 5.03 -5.15 -28.48
CA ALA A 3 4.22 -5.20 -27.26
C ALA A 3 3.44 -3.89 -27.01
N ALA A 4 4.05 -2.76 -27.30
CA ALA A 4 3.39 -1.45 -27.16
C ALA A 4 2.28 -1.25 -28.20
N ILE A 5 2.52 -1.66 -29.47
CA ILE A 5 1.51 -1.64 -30.52
C ILE A 5 0.36 -2.57 -30.19
N ALA A 6 0.64 -3.81 -29.80
CA ALA A 6 -0.39 -4.78 -29.44
C ALA A 6 -1.25 -4.30 -28.24
N SER A 7 -0.62 -3.73 -27.22
CA SER A 7 -1.34 -3.13 -26.09
C SER A 7 -2.19 -1.92 -26.50
N PHE A 8 -1.70 -1.10 -27.43
CA PHE A 8 -2.46 0.02 -27.99
C PHE A 8 -3.69 -0.47 -28.77
N MET A 9 -3.51 -1.45 -29.65
CA MET A 9 -4.60 -2.03 -30.45
C MET A 9 -5.64 -2.72 -29.58
N GLY A 10 -5.23 -3.53 -28.61
CA GLY A 10 -6.14 -4.19 -27.66
C GLY A 10 -7.01 -3.19 -26.87
N ARG A 11 -6.44 -2.05 -26.46
CA ARG A 11 -7.24 -0.99 -25.83
C ARG A 11 -8.28 -0.37 -26.76
N ARG A 12 -8.02 -0.30 -28.07
CA ARG A 12 -8.96 0.25 -29.05
C ARG A 12 -10.08 -0.70 -29.44
N THR A 13 -9.83 -2.01 -29.40
CA THR A 13 -10.87 -3.04 -29.69
C THR A 13 -11.80 -3.24 -28.49
N GLY A 14 -11.46 -2.70 -27.31
CA GLY A 14 -12.28 -2.86 -26.11
C GLY A 14 -12.29 -4.28 -25.54
N GLU A 15 -11.42 -5.16 -26.05
CA GLU A 15 -11.32 -6.52 -25.59
C GLU A 15 -10.70 -6.59 -24.19
N ALA A 16 -11.44 -7.16 -23.25
CA ALA A 16 -11.03 -7.21 -21.86
C ALA A 16 -9.85 -8.16 -21.62
N PHE A 17 -9.90 -9.33 -22.28
CA PHE A 17 -8.90 -10.40 -22.16
C PHE A 17 -8.56 -10.93 -23.55
N PRO A 18 -7.52 -10.42 -24.21
CA PRO A 18 -7.14 -10.84 -25.56
C PRO A 18 -6.54 -12.26 -25.56
N ASP A 19 -6.63 -12.97 -26.67
CA ASP A 19 -6.05 -14.31 -26.87
C ASP A 19 -4.56 -14.37 -26.50
N VAL A 20 -3.82 -13.28 -26.70
CA VAL A 20 -2.42 -13.16 -26.33
C VAL A 20 -2.22 -11.96 -25.43
N PHE A 21 -2.02 -12.23 -24.14
CA PHE A 21 -1.74 -11.20 -23.13
C PHE A 21 -0.25 -10.86 -23.09
N ARG A 22 0.09 -9.58 -23.23
CA ARG A 22 1.47 -9.09 -23.26
C ARG A 22 1.70 -8.07 -22.18
N LEU A 23 2.79 -8.24 -21.42
CA LEU A 23 3.28 -7.30 -20.41
C LEU A 23 4.62 -6.73 -20.85
N GLY A 24 4.82 -5.44 -20.64
CA GLY A 24 6.09 -4.77 -20.89
C GLY A 24 6.52 -3.99 -19.65
N TYR A 25 7.57 -4.45 -19.01
CA TYR A 25 8.17 -3.80 -17.84
C TYR A 25 9.61 -3.41 -18.14
N VAL A 26 10.08 -2.33 -17.52
CA VAL A 26 11.45 -1.84 -17.64
C VAL A 26 12.17 -2.11 -16.33
N ASN A 27 13.38 -2.66 -16.39
CA ASN A 27 14.23 -2.83 -15.19
C ASN A 27 14.43 -1.46 -14.52
N ALA A 28 14.09 -1.39 -13.24
CA ALA A 28 14.23 -0.19 -12.42
C ALA A 28 15.42 -0.30 -11.46
N ALA A 29 15.71 -1.50 -10.95
CA ALA A 29 16.84 -1.76 -10.06
C ALA A 29 17.14 -3.25 -9.95
N ASP A 30 18.41 -3.60 -9.84
CA ASP A 30 18.84 -4.91 -9.37
C ASP A 30 18.78 -4.94 -7.83
N LEU A 31 18.25 -6.03 -7.29
CA LEU A 31 18.12 -6.21 -5.84
C LEU A 31 19.22 -7.14 -5.34
N ARG A 32 19.64 -6.92 -4.10
CA ARG A 32 20.72 -7.72 -3.49
C ARG A 32 20.38 -9.22 -3.47
N TYR A 33 19.11 -9.58 -3.23
CA TYR A 33 18.53 -10.92 -3.28
C TYR A 33 17.01 -10.82 -3.31
N GLY A 34 16.34 -11.94 -3.57
CA GLY A 34 14.89 -12.05 -3.56
C GLY A 34 14.29 -12.18 -2.15
N GLU A 35 13.22 -12.97 -2.02
CA GLU A 35 12.64 -13.28 -0.72
C GLU A 35 13.66 -13.98 0.19
N ASN A 36 14.47 -14.87 -0.39
CA ASN A 36 15.53 -15.58 0.29
C ASN A 36 16.94 -15.19 -0.25
N PRO A 37 17.99 -15.28 0.59
CA PRO A 37 19.33 -14.79 0.24
C PRO A 37 19.99 -15.44 -1.00
N HIS A 38 19.58 -16.64 -1.37
CA HIS A 38 20.14 -17.38 -2.52
C HIS A 38 19.45 -17.04 -3.86
N GLN A 39 18.38 -16.25 -3.84
CA GLN A 39 17.60 -15.92 -5.03
C GLN A 39 18.09 -14.61 -5.66
N HIS A 40 18.35 -14.61 -6.97
CA HIS A 40 18.55 -13.37 -7.72
C HIS A 40 17.23 -12.65 -7.90
N ALA A 41 17.26 -11.33 -7.81
CA ALA A 41 16.05 -10.52 -7.94
C ALA A 41 16.32 -9.14 -8.56
N ALA A 42 15.31 -8.60 -9.21
CA ALA A 42 15.29 -7.26 -9.74
C ALA A 42 13.90 -6.65 -9.61
N LEU A 43 13.84 -5.34 -9.49
CA LEU A 43 12.60 -4.56 -9.55
C LEU A 43 12.37 -4.10 -10.99
N TYR A 44 11.21 -4.39 -11.50
CA TYR A 44 10.73 -3.87 -12.78
C TYR A 44 9.59 -2.89 -12.55
N ARG A 45 9.52 -1.83 -13.33
CA ARG A 45 8.41 -0.87 -13.31
C ARG A 45 7.60 -0.95 -14.60
N ASP A 46 6.32 -0.75 -14.48
CA ASP A 46 5.43 -0.52 -15.61
C ASP A 46 5.58 0.93 -16.09
N PRO A 47 6.08 1.17 -17.32
CA PRO A 47 6.26 2.53 -17.84
C PRO A 47 4.93 3.26 -18.11
N SER A 48 3.82 2.52 -18.20
CA SER A 48 2.47 3.10 -18.39
C SER A 48 1.78 3.43 -17.07
N SER A 49 2.33 2.98 -15.94
CA SER A 49 1.75 3.23 -14.62
C SER A 49 1.84 4.71 -14.25
N THR A 50 0.71 5.27 -13.84
CA THR A 50 0.59 6.63 -13.33
C THR A 50 0.05 6.61 -11.90
N GLY A 51 0.36 7.64 -11.12
CA GLY A 51 -0.03 7.71 -9.72
C GLY A 51 1.06 7.25 -8.76
N PRO A 52 0.77 7.24 -7.44
CA PRO A 52 1.71 6.83 -6.41
C PRO A 52 1.98 5.32 -6.49
N THR A 53 3.25 4.94 -6.66
CA THR A 53 3.70 3.54 -6.67
C THR A 53 5.07 3.41 -6.02
N ILE A 54 5.39 2.27 -5.45
CA ILE A 54 6.70 2.04 -4.84
C ILE A 54 7.83 2.06 -5.89
N PRO A 55 7.69 1.46 -7.09
CA PRO A 55 8.73 1.55 -8.12
C PRO A 55 9.03 2.97 -8.63
N ALA A 56 8.14 3.92 -8.37
CA ALA A 56 8.31 5.33 -8.76
C ALA A 56 8.56 6.26 -7.56
N ALA A 57 8.64 5.72 -6.34
CA ALA A 57 8.91 6.48 -5.13
C ALA A 57 10.34 7.03 -5.11
N GLU A 58 10.50 8.21 -4.55
CA GLU A 58 11.81 8.75 -4.20
C GLU A 58 12.20 8.26 -2.81
N GLN A 59 13.35 7.62 -2.69
CA GLN A 59 13.91 7.25 -1.39
C GLN A 59 14.69 8.42 -0.82
N LEU A 60 14.15 9.06 0.21
CA LEU A 60 14.74 10.24 0.85
C LEU A 60 15.84 9.89 1.87
N HIS A 61 15.73 8.71 2.50
CA HIS A 61 16.65 8.28 3.57
C HIS A 61 16.77 6.77 3.64
N GLY A 62 17.85 6.31 4.30
CA GLY A 62 18.05 4.93 4.74
C GLY A 62 18.80 4.04 3.76
N LYS A 63 18.86 2.76 4.10
CA LYS A 63 19.53 1.73 3.30
C LYS A 63 18.73 1.42 2.03
N PRO A 64 19.37 0.82 0.98
CA PRO A 64 18.63 0.30 -0.17
C PRO A 64 17.50 -0.63 0.26
N LEU A 65 16.39 -0.58 -0.49
CA LEU A 65 15.24 -1.45 -0.28
C LEU A 65 15.59 -2.91 -0.58
N SER A 66 15.07 -3.83 0.21
CA SER A 66 15.07 -5.26 -0.09
C SER A 66 13.82 -5.65 -0.89
N TYR A 67 13.81 -6.85 -1.46
CA TYR A 67 12.64 -7.45 -2.10
C TYR A 67 11.41 -7.41 -1.18
N ASN A 68 11.58 -7.86 0.07
CA ASN A 68 10.48 -7.87 1.06
C ASN A 68 10.03 -6.46 1.44
N ASN A 69 10.96 -5.49 1.58
CA ASN A 69 10.56 -4.09 1.84
C ASN A 69 9.69 -3.53 0.70
N ILE A 70 10.02 -3.85 -0.56
CA ILE A 70 9.24 -3.39 -1.71
C ILE A 70 7.85 -4.02 -1.73
N ALA A 71 7.75 -5.32 -1.48
CA ALA A 71 6.49 -6.05 -1.45
C ALA A 71 5.56 -5.52 -0.33
N ASP A 72 6.10 -5.40 0.88
CA ASP A 72 5.34 -4.91 2.05
C ASP A 72 4.94 -3.44 1.89
N ALA A 73 5.86 -2.58 1.38
CA ALA A 73 5.56 -1.17 1.11
C ALA A 73 4.46 -1.01 0.05
N ALA A 74 4.46 -1.86 -0.99
CA ALA A 74 3.41 -1.86 -2.00
C ALA A 74 2.06 -2.26 -1.41
N ALA A 75 2.02 -3.29 -0.56
CA ALA A 75 0.80 -3.72 0.13
C ALA A 75 0.27 -2.61 1.05
N ALA A 76 1.13 -2.00 1.87
CA ALA A 76 0.76 -0.89 2.76
C ALA A 76 0.21 0.31 1.98
N LEU A 77 0.87 0.69 0.88
CA LEU A 77 0.44 1.79 0.03
C LEU A 77 -0.96 1.54 -0.58
N GLU A 78 -1.26 0.32 -0.99
CA GLU A 78 -2.56 -0.01 -1.57
C GLU A 78 -3.68 0.05 -0.52
N ILE A 79 -3.43 -0.36 0.72
CA ILE A 79 -4.39 -0.22 1.82
C ILE A 79 -4.73 1.26 2.03
N VAL A 80 -3.74 2.13 2.19
CA VAL A 80 -4.02 3.56 2.48
C VAL A 80 -4.66 4.29 1.29
N LYS A 81 -4.39 3.88 0.06
CA LYS A 81 -5.12 4.35 -1.12
C LYS A 81 -6.60 3.95 -1.07
N THR A 82 -6.89 2.75 -0.59
CA THR A 82 -8.26 2.26 -0.41
C THR A 82 -8.96 3.04 0.70
N LEU A 83 -8.33 3.21 1.86
CA LEU A 83 -8.85 4.05 2.95
C LEU A 83 -9.20 5.45 2.47
N ARG A 84 -8.33 6.09 1.68
CA ARG A 84 -8.59 7.42 1.09
C ARG A 84 -9.82 7.45 0.19
N ARG A 85 -10.07 6.39 -0.56
CA ARG A 85 -11.25 6.30 -1.44
C ARG A 85 -12.55 6.09 -0.66
N VAL A 86 -12.50 5.31 0.43
CA VAL A 86 -13.68 5.00 1.25
C VAL A 86 -14.15 6.22 2.03
N ASP A 87 -13.25 6.93 2.68
CA ASP A 87 -13.61 7.91 3.71
C ASP A 87 -13.04 9.32 3.49
N ASN A 88 -12.10 9.47 2.55
CA ASN A 88 -11.40 10.73 2.24
C ASN A 88 -10.74 11.43 3.46
N ARG A 89 -10.57 10.71 4.58
CA ARG A 89 -9.86 11.17 5.76
C ARG A 89 -8.38 10.78 5.73
N ALA A 90 -7.61 11.27 6.71
CA ALA A 90 -6.25 10.80 6.95
C ALA A 90 -6.29 9.31 7.28
N GLY A 91 -5.42 8.54 6.66
CA GLY A 91 -5.37 7.09 6.82
C GLY A 91 -3.95 6.58 6.93
N ALA A 92 -3.75 5.58 7.78
CA ALA A 92 -2.48 4.90 8.00
C ALA A 92 -2.68 3.39 8.01
N ALA A 93 -1.66 2.66 7.57
CA ALA A 93 -1.62 1.20 7.66
C ALA A 93 -0.21 0.71 7.96
N VAL A 94 -0.10 -0.26 8.85
CA VAL A 94 1.15 -0.97 9.15
C VAL A 94 1.04 -2.36 8.59
N VAL A 95 2.03 -2.75 7.80
CA VAL A 95 2.08 -4.05 7.10
C VAL A 95 3.35 -4.80 7.47
N LYS A 96 3.24 -6.09 7.61
CA LYS A 96 4.37 -7.01 7.75
C LYS A 96 4.03 -8.31 7.02
N HIS A 97 4.97 -8.80 6.19
CA HIS A 97 4.75 -9.99 5.37
C HIS A 97 3.50 -9.89 4.49
N THR A 98 3.33 -8.74 3.84
CA THR A 98 2.20 -8.36 2.96
C THR A 98 0.81 -8.35 3.61
N ASN A 99 0.72 -8.54 4.93
CA ASN A 99 -0.53 -8.52 5.68
C ASN A 99 -0.59 -7.32 6.64
N PRO A 100 -1.76 -6.70 6.84
CA PRO A 100 -1.90 -5.59 7.77
C PRO A 100 -1.82 -6.06 9.22
N CYS A 101 -0.96 -5.40 10.01
CA CYS A 101 -0.96 -5.48 11.47
C CYS A 101 -1.98 -4.52 12.09
N GLY A 102 -2.25 -3.42 11.39
CA GLY A 102 -3.26 -2.45 11.74
C GLY A 102 -3.47 -1.46 10.60
N ALA A 103 -4.70 -0.98 10.48
CA ALA A 103 -5.08 0.05 9.52
C ALA A 103 -6.17 0.92 10.13
N ALA A 104 -6.07 2.24 9.97
CA ALA A 104 -7.00 3.17 10.58
C ALA A 104 -7.16 4.45 9.75
N VAL A 105 -8.29 5.10 9.95
CA VAL A 105 -8.53 6.49 9.56
C VAL A 105 -8.65 7.36 10.80
N GLY A 106 -8.28 8.62 10.68
CA GLY A 106 -8.33 9.59 11.78
C GLY A 106 -8.75 10.96 11.27
N ASP A 107 -9.04 11.86 12.19
CA ASP A 107 -9.34 13.27 11.86
C ASP A 107 -8.09 14.00 11.36
N ASP A 108 -6.93 13.56 11.83
CA ASP A 108 -5.61 13.97 11.36
C ASP A 108 -4.69 12.74 11.18
N ILE A 109 -3.51 12.98 10.61
CA ILE A 109 -2.57 11.89 10.31
C ILE A 109 -1.93 11.32 11.58
N SER A 110 -1.74 12.12 12.59
CA SER A 110 -1.18 11.70 13.89
C SER A 110 -2.11 10.68 14.56
N SER A 111 -3.41 10.97 14.63
CA SER A 111 -4.41 10.03 15.16
C SER A 111 -4.54 8.76 14.34
N ALA A 112 -4.52 8.86 13.00
CA ALA A 112 -4.55 7.69 12.13
C ALA A 112 -3.34 6.77 12.36
N VAL A 113 -2.14 7.33 12.47
CA VAL A 113 -0.90 6.59 12.75
C VAL A 113 -0.98 5.90 14.11
N ARG A 114 -1.35 6.63 15.16
CA ARG A 114 -1.49 6.08 16.51
C ARG A 114 -2.46 4.90 16.55
N LEU A 115 -3.62 5.03 15.91
CA LEU A 115 -4.62 3.96 15.84
C LEU A 115 -4.14 2.75 15.02
N ALA A 116 -3.48 2.97 13.89
CA ALA A 116 -2.93 1.89 13.07
C ALA A 116 -1.84 1.10 13.82
N LEU A 117 -0.93 1.78 14.52
CA LEU A 117 0.10 1.14 15.36
C LEU A 117 -0.49 0.39 16.56
N ALA A 118 -1.61 0.87 17.10
CA ALA A 118 -2.31 0.25 18.23
C ALA A 118 -3.10 -1.00 17.85
N GLY A 119 -3.32 -1.28 16.56
CA GLY A 119 -4.05 -2.46 16.09
C GLY A 119 -3.45 -3.78 16.57
N ASP A 120 -2.15 -3.96 16.35
CA ASP A 120 -1.34 -5.03 16.92
C ASP A 120 0.11 -4.52 17.07
N PRO A 121 0.46 -3.92 18.23
CA PRO A 121 1.79 -3.34 18.44
C PRO A 121 2.93 -4.36 18.35
N LEU A 122 2.66 -5.61 18.71
CA LEU A 122 3.67 -6.67 18.65
C LEU A 122 3.97 -7.08 17.21
N ALA A 123 2.94 -7.29 16.40
CA ALA A 123 3.09 -7.61 14.99
C ALA A 123 3.65 -6.42 14.19
N ALA A 124 3.30 -5.19 14.56
CA ALA A 124 3.77 -3.96 13.91
C ALA A 124 5.28 -3.71 14.07
N TYR A 125 5.92 -4.30 15.07
CA TYR A 125 7.36 -4.11 15.32
C TYR A 125 8.20 -4.64 14.14
N GLY A 126 9.00 -3.76 13.54
CA GLY A 126 9.77 -4.06 12.33
C GLY A 126 8.93 -4.07 11.04
N GLY A 127 7.70 -3.59 11.10
CA GLY A 127 6.82 -3.48 9.94
C GLY A 127 7.09 -2.25 9.08
N ILE A 128 6.21 -2.05 8.12
CA ILE A 128 6.22 -0.94 7.17
C ILE A 128 4.95 -0.12 7.36
N LEU A 129 5.11 1.17 7.62
CA LEU A 129 4.02 2.11 7.72
C LEU A 129 3.81 2.81 6.38
N ALA A 130 2.56 2.88 5.93
CA ALA A 130 2.15 3.79 4.87
C ALA A 130 1.07 4.76 5.37
N VAL A 131 1.05 5.96 4.80
CA VAL A 131 0.02 6.97 5.04
C VAL A 131 -0.47 7.57 3.72
N ASN A 132 -1.68 8.13 3.72
CA ASN A 132 -2.31 8.68 2.52
C ASN A 132 -2.24 10.21 2.41
N THR A 133 -1.52 10.87 3.30
CA THR A 133 -1.28 12.32 3.30
C THR A 133 0.14 12.62 3.77
N THR A 134 0.54 13.87 3.77
CA THR A 134 1.87 14.31 4.23
C THR A 134 2.09 13.92 5.69
N ILE A 135 3.28 13.46 6.03
CA ILE A 135 3.72 13.28 7.43
C ILE A 135 4.24 14.60 7.93
N ASP A 136 3.57 15.14 8.95
CA ASP A 136 3.97 16.33 9.71
C ASP A 136 4.75 15.97 10.96
N ALA A 137 5.20 16.99 11.72
CA ALA A 137 5.98 16.81 12.95
C ALA A 137 5.20 16.03 14.03
N ALA A 138 3.88 16.22 14.13
CA ALA A 138 3.04 15.51 15.10
C ALA A 138 2.96 14.02 14.79
N ALA A 139 2.70 13.66 13.52
CA ALA A 139 2.69 12.28 13.07
C ALA A 139 4.07 11.62 13.21
N ALA A 140 5.16 12.34 12.92
CA ALA A 140 6.52 11.84 13.12
C ALA A 140 6.80 11.51 14.58
N THR A 141 6.27 12.30 15.52
CA THR A 141 6.38 12.03 16.96
C THR A 141 5.65 10.75 17.34
N GLU A 142 4.43 10.54 16.86
CA GLU A 142 3.68 9.28 17.08
C GLU A 142 4.41 8.06 16.48
N ILE A 143 4.93 8.20 15.24
CA ILE A 143 5.72 7.14 14.59
C ILE A 143 6.94 6.76 15.45
N CYS A 144 7.59 7.73 16.09
CA CYS A 144 8.78 7.55 16.91
C CYS A 144 8.50 7.09 18.34
N GLY A 145 7.28 6.66 18.66
CA GLY A 145 6.89 6.19 20.00
C GLY A 145 7.90 5.22 20.64
N GLU A 146 7.89 5.11 21.98
CA GLU A 146 8.93 4.42 22.78
C GLU A 146 9.23 2.98 22.29
N ASN A 147 8.19 2.23 21.98
CA ASN A 147 8.29 0.82 21.57
C ASN A 147 8.16 0.60 20.06
N ALA A 148 8.13 1.67 19.27
CA ALA A 148 8.00 1.58 17.84
C ALA A 148 9.36 1.30 17.17
N PHE A 149 9.36 0.39 16.23
CA PHE A 149 10.43 0.20 15.27
C PHE A 149 9.83 -0.09 13.91
N LEU A 150 10.19 0.69 12.90
CA LEU A 150 9.74 0.53 11.52
C LEU A 150 10.93 0.46 10.57
N GLU A 151 10.85 -0.40 9.58
CA GLU A 151 11.88 -0.52 8.56
C GLU A 151 11.70 0.48 7.42
N VAL A 152 10.46 0.77 7.06
CA VAL A 152 10.10 1.69 5.97
C VAL A 152 8.91 2.53 6.38
N VAL A 153 8.93 3.80 5.99
CA VAL A 153 7.78 4.72 6.08
C VAL A 153 7.49 5.26 4.70
N VAL A 154 6.24 5.14 4.25
CA VAL A 154 5.76 5.54 2.92
C VAL A 154 4.74 6.65 3.08
N ALA A 155 4.94 7.78 2.42
CA ALA A 155 4.01 8.89 2.41
C ALA A 155 3.97 9.57 1.05
N PRO A 156 2.93 10.35 0.71
CA PRO A 156 3.01 11.27 -0.40
C PRO A 156 4.18 12.24 -0.26
N HIS A 157 4.30 12.88 0.91
CA HIS A 157 5.35 13.84 1.25
C HIS A 157 5.73 13.74 2.73
N PHE A 158 6.85 14.33 3.08
CA PHE A 158 7.32 14.50 4.46
C PHE A 158 7.68 15.98 4.67
N ASP A 159 7.19 16.59 5.74
CA ASP A 159 7.67 17.90 6.15
C ASP A 159 9.12 17.81 6.66
N ASP A 160 9.89 18.89 6.56
CA ASP A 160 11.31 18.90 6.91
C ASP A 160 11.56 18.50 8.37
N ASP A 161 10.72 18.98 9.30
CA ASP A 161 10.80 18.63 10.72
C ASP A 161 10.46 17.15 10.97
N ALA A 162 9.45 16.64 10.27
CA ALA A 162 9.08 15.23 10.34
C ALA A 162 10.21 14.33 9.83
N ARG A 163 10.79 14.70 8.69
CA ARG A 163 11.94 13.99 8.12
C ARG A 163 13.12 13.98 9.10
N THR A 164 13.48 15.13 9.65
CA THR A 164 14.57 15.26 10.62
C THR A 164 14.34 14.37 11.85
N THR A 165 13.13 14.34 12.36
CA THR A 165 12.73 13.51 13.51
C THR A 165 12.91 12.02 13.21
N LEU A 166 12.39 11.54 12.07
CA LEU A 166 12.48 10.13 11.66
C LEU A 166 13.92 9.68 11.39
N GLU A 167 14.71 10.50 10.70
CA GLU A 167 16.13 10.25 10.41
C GLU A 167 16.97 10.18 11.69
N SER A 168 16.67 11.05 12.66
CA SER A 168 17.35 11.06 13.96
C SER A 168 17.01 9.83 14.81
N ARG A 169 15.78 9.33 14.71
CA ARG A 169 15.31 8.16 15.48
C ARG A 169 15.94 6.86 15.00
N TRP A 170 16.04 6.66 13.68
CA TRP A 170 16.55 5.42 13.10
C TRP A 170 17.46 5.67 11.90
N LYS A 171 18.75 5.47 12.07
CA LYS A 171 19.77 5.64 11.02
C LYS A 171 19.47 4.89 9.72
N ASN A 172 18.72 3.81 9.76
CA ASN A 172 18.53 2.91 8.62
C ASN A 172 17.08 2.88 8.11
N VAL A 173 16.15 3.63 8.71
CA VAL A 173 14.77 3.70 8.23
C VAL A 173 14.74 4.21 6.78
N ARG A 174 13.93 3.59 5.94
CA ARG A 174 13.74 4.05 4.57
C ARG A 174 12.53 4.95 4.52
N LEU A 175 12.73 6.17 4.08
CA LEU A 175 11.64 7.14 3.86
C LEU A 175 11.36 7.21 2.38
N LEU A 176 10.13 6.85 1.97
CA LEU A 176 9.70 6.77 0.58
C LEU A 176 8.63 7.82 0.30
N ALA A 177 8.96 8.82 -0.52
CA ALA A 177 8.02 9.80 -1.01
C ALA A 177 7.41 9.31 -2.35
N VAL A 178 6.10 9.04 -2.36
CA VAL A 178 5.40 8.56 -3.56
C VAL A 178 4.74 9.68 -4.37
N GLY A 179 4.67 10.90 -3.82
CA GLY A 179 4.08 12.09 -4.45
C GLY A 179 2.56 12.00 -4.62
N ASP A 180 1.99 13.08 -5.20
CA ASP A 180 0.54 13.26 -5.38
C ASP A 180 0.09 12.97 -6.82
N ARG A 181 0.80 12.15 -7.56
CA ARG A 181 0.43 11.83 -8.94
C ARG A 181 -0.97 11.24 -9.00
N LYS A 182 -1.81 11.81 -9.84
CA LYS A 182 -3.16 11.27 -10.04
C LYS A 182 -3.10 9.91 -10.76
N PRO A 183 -3.78 8.88 -10.25
CA PRO A 183 -3.90 7.61 -10.96
C PRO A 183 -4.59 7.81 -12.31
N SER A 184 -4.24 6.98 -13.30
CA SER A 184 -4.99 6.96 -14.56
C SER A 184 -6.44 6.53 -14.29
N THR A 185 -7.37 7.07 -15.08
CA THR A 185 -8.80 6.73 -15.01
C THR A 185 -9.16 5.49 -15.81
N GLY A 186 -8.19 4.87 -16.50
CA GLY A 186 -8.43 3.67 -17.30
C GLY A 186 -8.64 2.41 -16.46
N ARG A 187 -9.18 1.38 -17.12
CA ARG A 187 -9.29 0.01 -16.58
C ARG A 187 -7.94 -0.43 -16.01
N LYS A 188 -7.93 -0.93 -14.80
CA LYS A 188 -6.75 -1.48 -14.13
C LYS A 188 -6.92 -2.98 -14.01
N VAL A 189 -5.90 -3.72 -14.38
CA VAL A 189 -5.84 -5.17 -14.20
C VAL A 189 -4.80 -5.54 -13.17
N GLU A 190 -5.04 -6.61 -12.46
CA GLU A 190 -4.10 -7.29 -11.59
C GLU A 190 -3.72 -8.61 -12.21
N HIS A 191 -2.50 -9.03 -12.01
CA HIS A 191 -2.02 -10.31 -12.48
C HIS A 191 -1.19 -11.00 -11.40
N ARG A 192 -1.30 -12.31 -11.35
CA ARG A 192 -0.58 -13.16 -10.40
C ARG A 192 0.05 -14.32 -11.15
N SER A 193 1.35 -14.49 -11.04
CA SER A 193 2.04 -15.67 -11.59
C SER A 193 1.59 -16.93 -10.85
N VAL A 194 1.36 -17.98 -11.62
CA VAL A 194 1.14 -19.34 -11.12
C VAL A 194 2.02 -20.29 -11.92
N PRO A 195 2.38 -21.48 -11.40
CA PRO A 195 3.17 -22.43 -12.15
C PRO A 195 2.56 -22.73 -13.51
N GLY A 196 3.28 -22.45 -14.59
CA GLY A 196 2.84 -22.65 -15.95
C GLY A 196 1.90 -21.59 -16.53
N GLY A 197 1.59 -20.53 -15.80
CA GLY A 197 0.66 -19.52 -16.29
C GLY A 197 0.56 -18.26 -15.44
N MET A 198 -0.52 -17.52 -15.69
CA MET A 198 -0.80 -16.26 -14.99
C MET A 198 -2.31 -16.08 -14.89
N LEU A 199 -2.77 -15.70 -13.71
CA LEU A 199 -4.13 -15.22 -13.49
C LEU A 199 -4.18 -13.72 -13.78
N VAL A 200 -5.22 -13.30 -14.46
CA VAL A 200 -5.48 -11.88 -14.78
C VAL A 200 -6.92 -11.56 -14.42
N GLN A 201 -7.13 -10.48 -13.69
CA GLN A 201 -8.46 -10.01 -13.30
C GLN A 201 -8.53 -8.49 -13.34
N ASP A 202 -9.72 -7.95 -13.38
CA ASP A 202 -9.91 -6.53 -13.08
C ASP A 202 -9.55 -6.27 -11.62
N ARG A 203 -8.88 -5.14 -11.39
CA ARG A 203 -8.63 -4.70 -10.03
C ARG A 203 -9.96 -4.38 -9.35
N ASP A 204 -10.12 -4.86 -8.12
CA ASP A 204 -11.27 -4.49 -7.31
C ASP A 204 -11.25 -2.97 -7.01
N MET A 205 -12.21 -2.27 -7.63
CA MET A 205 -12.43 -0.85 -7.46
C MET A 205 -13.77 -0.55 -6.80
N ARG A 206 -14.52 -1.59 -6.43
CA ARG A 206 -15.78 -1.48 -5.72
C ARG A 206 -15.53 -0.99 -4.30
N LEU A 207 -16.29 -0.03 -3.86
CA LEU A 207 -16.20 0.51 -2.51
C LEU A 207 -17.58 0.40 -1.88
N THR A 208 -17.66 -0.28 -0.74
CA THR A 208 -18.84 -0.24 0.11
C THR A 208 -18.66 0.90 1.11
N PRO A 209 -19.54 1.92 1.12
CA PRO A 209 -19.45 2.99 2.09
C PRO A 209 -19.46 2.46 3.52
N SER A 210 -18.69 3.06 4.41
CA SER A 210 -18.56 2.60 5.81
C SER A 210 -19.90 2.57 6.57
N GLN A 211 -20.84 3.41 6.18
CA GLN A 211 -22.21 3.41 6.73
C GLN A 211 -23.00 2.11 6.44
N ASP A 212 -22.60 1.36 5.43
CA ASP A 212 -23.21 0.09 5.04
C ASP A 212 -22.54 -1.12 5.72
N TRP A 213 -21.49 -0.88 6.50
CA TRP A 213 -20.79 -1.92 7.24
C TRP A 213 -21.59 -2.31 8.49
N THR A 214 -21.75 -3.59 8.71
CA THR A 214 -22.40 -4.12 9.91
C THR A 214 -21.36 -4.79 10.80
N HIS A 215 -21.51 -4.58 12.12
CA HIS A 215 -20.67 -5.25 13.10
C HIS A 215 -21.08 -6.72 13.18
N ALA A 216 -20.17 -7.64 12.84
CA ALA A 216 -20.49 -9.06 12.69
C ALA A 216 -20.27 -9.88 13.98
N ALA A 217 -19.29 -9.53 14.80
CA ALA A 217 -18.96 -10.29 16.02
C ALA A 217 -18.15 -9.43 17.01
N GLY A 218 -18.16 -9.84 18.28
CA GLY A 218 -17.47 -9.17 19.39
C GLY A 218 -18.25 -7.98 19.97
N PRO A 219 -17.69 -7.21 20.91
CA PRO A 219 -18.31 -6.00 21.43
C PRO A 219 -18.39 -4.93 20.34
N ALA A 220 -19.51 -4.19 20.29
CA ALA A 220 -19.66 -3.08 19.36
C ALA A 220 -18.52 -2.05 19.56
N PRO A 221 -17.92 -1.53 18.50
CA PRO A 221 -16.87 -0.52 18.62
C PRO A 221 -17.41 0.74 19.29
N THR A 222 -16.66 1.27 20.25
CA THR A 222 -16.89 2.60 20.83
C THR A 222 -16.02 3.62 20.11
N PRO A 223 -16.27 4.95 20.24
CA PRO A 223 -15.39 5.97 19.69
C PRO A 223 -13.91 5.79 20.09
N GLU A 224 -13.65 5.28 21.30
CA GLU A 224 -12.30 5.03 21.80
C GLU A 224 -11.65 3.77 21.19
N THR A 225 -12.46 2.80 20.78
CA THR A 225 -11.99 1.52 20.22
C THR A 225 -12.19 1.42 18.71
N LEU A 226 -12.69 2.45 18.05
CA LEU A 226 -13.07 2.43 16.63
C LEU A 226 -11.89 2.08 15.70
N GLY A 227 -10.65 2.32 16.11
CA GLY A 227 -9.45 1.95 15.36
C GLY A 227 -8.97 0.51 15.57
N ILE A 228 -9.58 -0.23 16.50
CA ILE A 228 -9.12 -1.56 16.91
C ILE A 228 -10.17 -2.64 16.59
N ALA A 229 -11.39 -2.26 16.23
CA ALA A 229 -12.47 -3.18 15.97
C ALA A 229 -12.30 -3.91 14.63
N THR A 230 -12.41 -5.23 14.64
CA THR A 230 -12.57 -6.01 13.41
C THR A 230 -14.00 -5.84 12.94
N VAL A 231 -14.17 -5.19 11.79
CA VAL A 231 -15.46 -5.05 11.11
C VAL A 231 -15.52 -6.10 10.02
N ALA A 232 -16.46 -7.03 10.10
CA ALA A 232 -16.77 -7.92 9.00
C ALA A 232 -17.85 -7.27 8.14
N VAL A 233 -17.61 -7.20 6.84
CA VAL A 233 -18.60 -6.79 5.86
C VAL A 233 -19.40 -8.02 5.47
N HIS A 234 -20.71 -8.02 5.65
CA HIS A 234 -21.56 -9.06 5.07
C HIS A 234 -21.64 -8.85 3.56
N SER A 235 -21.52 -9.93 2.82
CA SER A 235 -21.85 -9.94 1.40
C SER A 235 -23.28 -9.43 1.20
N THR A 236 -23.47 -8.62 0.18
CA THR A 236 -24.82 -8.25 -0.23
C THR A 236 -25.47 -9.45 -0.93
N ALA A 237 -26.80 -9.53 -0.94
CA ALA A 237 -27.57 -10.63 -1.53
C ALA A 237 -27.18 -10.99 -2.98
N ASP A 238 -26.47 -10.12 -3.68
CA ASP A 238 -25.94 -10.34 -5.03
C ASP A 238 -24.67 -11.22 -5.06
N GLU A 239 -23.95 -11.37 -3.94
CA GLU A 239 -22.76 -12.21 -3.82
C GLU A 239 -23.12 -13.66 -3.48
N ASP A 240 -24.29 -13.89 -2.86
CA ASP A 240 -24.80 -15.23 -2.55
C ASP A 240 -25.43 -15.93 -3.77
N ALA A 241 -25.51 -15.25 -4.92
CA ALA A 241 -26.10 -15.76 -6.16
C ALA A 241 -25.07 -16.29 -7.18
N MET A 242 -23.77 -16.31 -6.85
CA MET A 242 -22.69 -16.91 -7.62
C MET A 242 -22.15 -18.19 -6.97
#